data_0c105862f2d97480382a696f2ad16bcf
#
_entry.id   0c105862f2d97480382a696f2ad16bcf
#
_cell.length_a   1.000
_cell.length_b   1.000
_cell.length_c   1.000
_cell.angle_alpha   90.00
_cell.angle_beta   90.00
_cell.angle_gamma   90.00
#
_symmetry.space_group_name_H-M   'P 1'
#
loop_
_entity.id
_entity.type
_entity.pdbx_description
1 polymer ?
#
loop_
_entity_poly.entity_id
_entity_poly.type
_entity_poly.pdbx_seq_one_letter_code
_entity_poly.pdbx_strand_id
1 'polypeptide(L)'
;MEIPTRLKLEVQAQPTDDSCGPTSLHSVYRYWRDDVALDQVIAEVPRLEDGGTITALLGTHALRRGYTAVLRTCNVRTFDPTWFGSSGASIPAAELTTKLLAQAEVKPKAKTLFIAESYRDFLSAGGRIRFEAPTTRMLARILRRGTPILVGLSATY
;
A
#
# COMPACT_ATOMS: atom_id res chain seq x y z
N MET A 1 -19.74 -25.85 1.81
CA MET A 1 -19.81 -24.43 2.26
C MET A 1 -18.93 -23.62 1.34
N GLU A 2 -19.52 -22.81 0.48
CA GLU A 2 -18.74 -21.90 -0.35
C GLU A 2 -18.04 -20.89 0.53
N ILE A 3 -16.72 -20.85 0.47
CA ILE A 3 -15.92 -19.82 1.16
C ILE A 3 -16.11 -18.53 0.36
N PRO A 4 -16.68 -17.47 0.96
CA PRO A 4 -16.99 -16.26 0.22
C PRO A 4 -15.72 -15.63 -0.35
N THR A 5 -15.74 -15.34 -1.64
CA THR A 5 -14.69 -14.53 -2.32
C THR A 5 -14.97 -13.04 -2.23
N ARG A 6 -15.98 -12.66 -1.44
CA ARG A 6 -16.43 -11.28 -1.25
C ARG A 6 -16.46 -10.95 0.23
N LEU A 7 -15.79 -9.88 0.62
CA LEU A 7 -15.86 -9.32 1.97
C LEU A 7 -16.91 -8.21 1.99
N LYS A 8 -17.63 -8.13 3.10
CA LYS A 8 -18.61 -7.06 3.31
C LYS A 8 -17.90 -5.91 4.02
N LEU A 9 -17.54 -4.88 3.26
CA LEU A 9 -16.97 -3.64 3.78
C LEU A 9 -18.00 -2.52 3.69
N GLU A 10 -18.03 -1.69 4.74
CA GLU A 10 -18.80 -0.45 4.74
C GLU A 10 -17.88 0.69 4.27
N VAL A 11 -18.15 1.21 3.09
CA VAL A 11 -17.38 2.29 2.48
C VAL A 11 -18.12 3.61 2.67
N GLN A 12 -17.46 4.59 3.25
CA GLN A 12 -17.96 5.96 3.33
C GLN A 12 -17.60 6.74 2.06
N ALA A 13 -18.37 7.78 1.75
CA ALA A 13 -17.98 8.73 0.72
C ALA A 13 -16.74 9.49 1.17
N GLN A 14 -15.80 9.69 0.25
CA GLN A 14 -14.61 10.51 0.53
C GLN A 14 -15.02 11.99 0.72
N PRO A 15 -14.52 12.67 1.75
CA PRO A 15 -14.87 14.06 2.01
C PRO A 15 -14.28 15.03 0.99
N THR A 16 -13.11 14.70 0.42
CA THR A 16 -12.37 15.51 -0.55
C THR A 16 -11.85 14.63 -1.69
N ASP A 17 -11.59 15.23 -2.85
CA ASP A 17 -11.16 14.51 -4.05
C ASP A 17 -9.82 13.77 -3.90
N ASP A 18 -9.01 14.18 -2.95
CA ASP A 18 -7.67 13.62 -2.67
C ASP A 18 -7.64 12.66 -1.47
N SER A 19 -8.78 12.38 -0.84
CA SER A 19 -8.88 11.52 0.37
C SER A 19 -9.30 10.07 0.10
N CYS A 20 -9.30 9.62 -1.15
CA CYS A 20 -9.72 8.26 -1.52
C CYS A 20 -8.91 7.16 -0.81
N GLY A 21 -7.59 7.32 -0.70
CA GLY A 21 -6.72 6.37 -0.03
C GLY A 21 -7.03 6.22 1.46
N PRO A 22 -6.97 7.29 2.25
CA PRO A 22 -7.35 7.26 3.67
C PRO A 22 -8.77 6.77 3.92
N THR A 23 -9.74 7.16 3.09
CA THR A 23 -11.13 6.71 3.22
C THR A 23 -11.27 5.20 2.97
N SER A 24 -10.57 4.67 1.98
CA SER A 24 -10.53 3.24 1.71
C SER A 24 -9.86 2.47 2.84
N LEU A 25 -8.77 3.00 3.40
CA LEU A 25 -8.08 2.40 4.55
C LEU A 25 -8.98 2.41 5.80
N HIS A 26 -9.72 3.49 6.04
CA HIS A 26 -10.70 3.57 7.12
C HIS A 26 -11.76 2.45 7.01
N SER A 27 -12.22 2.12 5.80
CA SER A 27 -13.16 1.02 5.57
C SER A 27 -12.57 -0.34 5.98
N VAL A 28 -11.25 -0.53 5.80
CA VAL A 28 -10.54 -1.71 6.30
C VAL A 28 -10.50 -1.75 7.82
N TYR A 29 -10.25 -0.62 8.47
CA TYR A 29 -10.28 -0.54 9.93
C TYR A 29 -11.65 -0.89 10.48
N ARG A 30 -12.72 -0.33 9.92
CA ARG A 30 -14.08 -0.68 10.29
C ARG A 30 -14.41 -2.16 10.10
N TYR A 31 -13.90 -2.78 9.04
CA TYR A 31 -14.04 -4.22 8.83
C TYR A 31 -13.46 -5.03 9.99
N TRP A 32 -12.33 -4.60 10.53
CA TRP A 32 -11.69 -5.21 11.70
C TRP A 32 -12.22 -4.69 13.04
N ARG A 33 -13.28 -3.87 13.03
CA ARG A 33 -13.87 -3.24 14.23
C ARG A 33 -12.88 -2.35 14.99
N ASP A 34 -11.96 -1.75 14.28
CA ASP A 34 -11.06 -0.71 14.80
C ASP A 34 -11.79 0.63 14.68
N ASP A 35 -12.18 1.18 15.81
CA ASP A 35 -13.01 2.39 15.91
C ASP A 35 -12.14 3.66 15.86
N VAL A 36 -11.48 3.87 14.73
CA VAL A 36 -10.77 5.12 14.45
C VAL A 36 -11.65 6.05 13.61
N ALA A 37 -11.65 7.35 13.92
CA ALA A 37 -12.41 8.32 13.14
C ALA A 37 -11.80 8.52 11.74
N LEU A 38 -12.66 8.70 10.72
CA LEU A 38 -12.21 8.95 9.35
C LEU A 38 -11.31 10.20 9.26
N ASP A 39 -11.70 11.29 9.93
CA ASP A 39 -10.93 12.53 9.93
C ASP A 39 -9.54 12.36 10.53
N GLN A 40 -9.39 11.48 11.52
CA GLN A 40 -8.10 11.13 12.09
C GLN A 40 -7.23 10.39 11.06
N VAL A 41 -7.77 9.40 10.36
CA VAL A 41 -7.02 8.68 9.31
C VAL A 41 -6.60 9.63 8.18
N ILE A 42 -7.48 10.54 7.77
CA ILE A 42 -7.18 11.56 6.75
C ILE A 42 -6.05 12.50 7.23
N ALA A 43 -6.07 12.91 8.48
CA ALA A 43 -5.07 13.81 9.05
C ALA A 43 -3.70 13.13 9.24
N GLU A 44 -3.68 11.84 9.57
CA GLU A 44 -2.46 11.09 9.87
C GLU A 44 -1.76 10.50 8.63
N VAL A 45 -2.48 10.29 7.52
CA VAL A 45 -1.90 9.77 6.28
C VAL A 45 -1.40 10.92 5.40
N PRO A 46 -0.08 11.04 5.18
CA PRO A 46 0.47 12.07 4.30
C PRO A 46 -0.03 11.93 2.85
N ARG A 47 -0.09 13.05 2.14
CA ARG A 47 -0.50 13.12 0.73
C ARG A 47 0.57 13.78 -0.11
N LEU A 48 0.56 13.50 -1.40
CA LEU A 48 1.38 14.21 -2.37
C LEU A 48 0.89 15.66 -2.54
N GLU A 49 1.78 16.58 -2.86
CA GLU A 49 1.43 18.00 -3.10
C GLU A 49 0.44 18.16 -4.26
N ASP A 50 0.54 17.31 -5.28
CA ASP A 50 -0.35 17.26 -6.43
C ASP A 50 -1.61 16.41 -6.22
N GLY A 51 -1.87 16.01 -4.97
CA GLY A 51 -2.97 15.13 -4.59
C GLY A 51 -2.64 13.65 -4.71
N GLY A 52 -3.49 12.82 -4.13
CA GLY A 52 -3.32 11.36 -4.09
C GLY A 52 -2.43 10.86 -2.97
N THR A 53 -2.46 9.56 -2.76
CA THR A 53 -1.75 8.88 -1.68
C THR A 53 -0.91 7.73 -2.21
N ILE A 54 0.33 7.65 -1.75
CA ILE A 54 1.21 6.53 -2.05
C ILE A 54 0.77 5.33 -1.20
N THR A 55 0.65 4.15 -1.81
CA THR A 55 0.22 2.92 -1.13
C THR A 55 1.08 2.59 0.10
N ALA A 56 2.38 2.88 0.04
CA ALA A 56 3.28 2.68 1.17
C ALA A 56 2.89 3.51 2.41
N LEU A 57 2.36 4.72 2.22
CA LEU A 57 1.89 5.57 3.33
C LEU A 57 0.67 4.96 4.03
N LEU A 58 -0.27 4.39 3.27
CA LEU A 58 -1.41 3.66 3.81
C LEU A 58 -0.95 2.44 4.60
N GLY A 59 -0.02 1.67 4.03
CA GLY A 59 0.57 0.51 4.67
C GLY A 59 1.32 0.87 5.97
N THR A 60 2.09 1.95 5.97
CA THR A 60 2.81 2.44 7.15
C THR A 60 1.85 2.84 8.27
N HIS A 61 0.76 3.53 7.93
CA HIS A 61 -0.27 3.88 8.89
C HIS A 61 -0.90 2.63 9.52
N ALA A 62 -1.22 1.62 8.71
CA ALA A 62 -1.77 0.36 9.19
C ALA A 62 -0.79 -0.40 10.10
N LEU A 63 0.50 -0.47 9.71
CA LEU A 63 1.56 -1.10 10.53
C LEU A 63 1.71 -0.44 11.91
N ARG A 64 1.68 0.90 11.96
CA ARG A 64 1.75 1.66 13.22
C ARG A 64 0.54 1.41 14.13
N ARG A 65 -0.58 1.01 13.57
CA ARG A 65 -1.77 0.59 14.31
C ARG A 65 -1.77 -0.90 14.69
N GLY A 66 -0.69 -1.63 14.43
CA GLY A 66 -0.54 -3.04 14.81
C GLY A 66 -1.03 -4.05 13.77
N TYR A 67 -1.38 -3.61 12.56
CA TYR A 67 -1.71 -4.50 11.46
C TYR A 67 -0.46 -5.07 10.80
N THR A 68 -0.62 -6.17 10.09
CA THR A 68 0.37 -6.62 9.11
C THR A 68 -0.02 -6.10 7.73
N ALA A 69 0.96 -5.66 6.95
CA ALA A 69 0.74 -5.14 5.61
C ALA A 69 1.70 -5.75 4.60
N VAL A 70 1.16 -6.18 3.46
CA VAL A 70 1.94 -6.66 2.32
C VAL A 70 1.55 -5.82 1.11
N LEU A 71 2.51 -5.11 0.56
CA LEU A 71 2.37 -4.36 -0.67
C LEU A 71 2.75 -5.25 -1.85
N ARG A 72 1.86 -5.35 -2.84
CA ARG A 72 2.10 -6.08 -4.09
C ARG A 72 2.13 -5.09 -5.24
N THR A 73 3.16 -5.16 -6.05
CA THR A 73 3.38 -4.22 -7.13
C THR A 73 3.99 -4.90 -8.34
N CYS A 74 3.78 -4.32 -9.51
CA CYS A 74 4.51 -4.63 -10.74
C CYS A 74 5.06 -3.34 -11.40
N ASN A 75 5.24 -2.29 -10.58
CA ASN A 75 5.70 -0.98 -11.06
C ASN A 75 7.22 -0.98 -11.29
N VAL A 76 7.63 -1.21 -12.52
CA VAL A 76 9.04 -1.20 -12.96
C VAL A 76 9.70 0.19 -12.94
N ARG A 77 8.92 1.27 -12.78
CA ARG A 77 9.50 2.62 -12.65
C ARG A 77 10.07 2.89 -11.26
N THR A 78 9.54 2.17 -10.26
CA THR A 78 9.96 2.30 -8.85
C THR A 78 10.84 1.14 -8.42
N PHE A 79 10.54 -0.06 -8.90
CA PHE A 79 11.21 -1.29 -8.49
C PHE A 79 11.87 -1.98 -9.68
N ASP A 80 13.16 -2.28 -9.54
CA ASP A 80 13.84 -3.16 -10.48
C ASP A 80 13.41 -4.61 -10.20
N PRO A 81 12.88 -5.35 -11.18
CA PRO A 81 12.49 -6.75 -11.00
C PRO A 81 13.61 -7.65 -10.48
N THR A 82 14.88 -7.31 -10.72
CA THR A 82 16.03 -8.08 -10.25
C THR A 82 16.22 -8.04 -8.73
N TRP A 83 15.55 -7.12 -8.04
CA TRP A 83 15.54 -7.06 -6.57
C TRP A 83 14.59 -8.08 -5.92
N PHE A 84 13.95 -8.90 -6.75
CA PHE A 84 12.95 -9.87 -6.31
C PHE A 84 13.25 -11.24 -6.88
N GLY A 85 13.06 -12.26 -6.06
CA GLY A 85 13.22 -13.64 -6.50
C GLY A 85 12.03 -14.13 -7.35
N SER A 86 12.14 -15.33 -7.89
CA SER A 86 11.11 -15.97 -8.71
C SER A 86 9.75 -16.10 -8.02
N SER A 87 9.73 -16.14 -6.69
CA SER A 87 8.51 -16.14 -5.88
C SER A 87 7.88 -14.75 -5.70
N GLY A 88 8.49 -13.70 -6.23
CA GLY A 88 8.11 -12.31 -6.01
C GLY A 88 8.55 -11.73 -4.67
N ALA A 89 9.27 -12.47 -3.84
CA ALA A 89 9.81 -11.98 -2.57
C ALA A 89 10.98 -11.02 -2.82
N SER A 90 11.05 -9.92 -2.07
CA SER A 90 12.15 -8.98 -2.16
C SER A 90 13.44 -9.53 -1.56
N ILE A 91 14.58 -8.97 -1.98
CA ILE A 91 15.82 -9.00 -1.20
C ILE A 91 15.58 -8.45 0.22
N PRO A 92 16.51 -8.62 1.18
CA PRO A 92 16.35 -8.10 2.54
C PRO A 92 15.95 -6.63 2.57
N ALA A 93 15.08 -6.26 3.50
CA ALA A 93 14.47 -4.92 3.58
C ALA A 93 15.53 -3.79 3.65
N ALA A 94 16.60 -3.98 4.37
CA ALA A 94 17.69 -3.00 4.47
C ALA A 94 18.40 -2.78 3.12
N GLU A 95 18.65 -3.85 2.37
CA GLU A 95 19.24 -3.78 1.04
C GLU A 95 18.29 -3.15 0.03
N LEU A 96 17.01 -3.53 0.07
CA LEU A 96 15.98 -2.93 -0.78
C LEU A 96 15.85 -1.44 -0.53
N THR A 97 15.87 -1.01 0.73
CA THR A 97 15.88 0.41 1.12
C THR A 97 17.05 1.15 0.51
N THR A 98 18.25 0.60 0.63
CA THR A 98 19.49 1.21 0.07
C THR A 98 19.36 1.39 -1.43
N LYS A 99 18.86 0.38 -2.16
CA LYS A 99 18.68 0.45 -3.61
C LYS A 99 17.62 1.47 -4.03
N LEU A 100 16.51 1.56 -3.31
CA LEU A 100 15.45 2.54 -3.56
C LEU A 100 15.95 3.98 -3.39
N LEU A 101 16.68 4.25 -2.31
CA LEU A 101 17.24 5.59 -2.06
C LEU A 101 18.33 5.95 -3.09
N ALA A 102 19.23 5.04 -3.41
CA ALA A 102 20.25 5.26 -4.43
C ALA A 102 19.63 5.54 -5.82
N GLN A 103 18.56 4.84 -6.18
CA GLN A 103 17.83 5.10 -7.42
C GLN A 103 17.18 6.50 -7.43
N ALA A 104 16.67 6.96 -6.29
CA ALA A 104 16.08 8.29 -6.15
C ALA A 104 17.13 9.41 -6.30
N GLU A 105 18.36 9.18 -5.85
CA GLU A 105 19.47 10.15 -5.98
C GLU A 105 19.91 10.37 -7.43
N VAL A 106 19.81 9.35 -8.29
CA VAL A 106 20.14 9.45 -9.72
C VAL A 106 19.18 10.38 -10.47
N LYS A 107 17.94 10.51 -10.01
CA LYS A 107 16.91 11.40 -10.56
C LYS A 107 16.33 12.28 -9.45
N PRO A 108 17.05 13.29 -9.00
CA PRO A 108 16.70 14.06 -7.80
C PRO A 108 15.50 14.98 -8.06
N LYS A 109 14.31 14.39 -8.15
CA LYS A 109 13.05 15.10 -8.07
C LYS A 109 12.49 14.92 -6.66
N ALA A 110 12.00 15.99 -6.04
CA ALA A 110 11.41 15.94 -4.69
C ALA A 110 10.36 14.83 -4.56
N LYS A 111 9.52 14.65 -5.57
CA LYS A 111 8.53 13.56 -5.62
C LYS A 111 9.17 12.17 -5.61
N THR A 112 10.27 11.97 -6.34
CA THR A 112 10.96 10.67 -6.41
C THR A 112 11.58 10.31 -5.06
N LEU A 113 12.21 11.28 -4.41
CA LEU A 113 12.77 11.09 -3.08
C LEU A 113 11.67 10.81 -2.05
N PHE A 114 10.59 11.57 -2.06
CA PHE A 114 9.45 11.34 -1.16
C PHE A 114 8.85 9.94 -1.32
N ILE A 115 8.74 9.45 -2.56
CA ILE A 115 8.29 8.08 -2.85
C ILE A 115 9.26 7.06 -2.24
N ALA A 116 10.57 7.20 -2.48
CA ALA A 116 11.58 6.28 -1.94
C ALA A 116 11.59 6.26 -0.40
N GLU A 117 11.48 7.42 0.23
CA GLU A 117 11.38 7.55 1.68
C GLU A 117 10.10 6.92 2.24
N SER A 118 8.99 7.05 1.55
CA SER A 118 7.73 6.39 1.94
C SER A 118 7.86 4.86 1.95
N TYR A 119 8.55 4.27 0.99
CA TYR A 119 8.83 2.83 0.97
C TYR A 119 9.85 2.42 2.03
N ARG A 120 10.88 3.25 2.29
CA ARG A 120 11.81 3.05 3.41
C ARG A 120 11.04 2.96 4.74
N ASP A 121 10.17 3.91 5.00
CA ASP A 121 9.39 3.96 6.23
C ASP A 121 8.44 2.78 6.36
N PHE A 122 7.84 2.35 5.27
CA PHE A 122 7.01 1.14 5.21
C PHE A 122 7.81 -0.12 5.56
N LEU A 123 9.00 -0.30 4.98
CA LEU A 123 9.88 -1.43 5.25
C LEU A 123 10.40 -1.39 6.69
N SER A 124 10.78 -0.22 7.19
CA SER A 124 11.26 -0.02 8.56
C SER A 124 10.19 -0.33 9.61
N ALA A 125 8.92 -0.09 9.28
CA ALA A 125 7.79 -0.44 10.13
C ALA A 125 7.41 -1.93 10.08
N GLY A 126 8.14 -2.76 9.34
CA GLY A 126 7.92 -4.20 9.19
C GLY A 126 7.03 -4.60 8.02
N GLY A 127 6.74 -3.68 7.11
CA GLY A 127 6.03 -3.96 5.87
C GLY A 127 6.82 -4.86 4.93
N ARG A 128 6.11 -5.60 4.10
CA ARG A 128 6.70 -6.47 3.09
C ARG A 128 6.26 -6.05 1.70
N ILE A 129 7.20 -6.07 0.76
CA ILE A 129 6.94 -5.77 -0.65
C ILE A 129 7.14 -7.04 -1.47
N ARG A 130 6.22 -7.30 -2.39
CA ARG A 130 6.29 -8.39 -3.35
C ARG A 130 6.11 -7.83 -4.76
N PHE A 131 6.97 -8.29 -5.66
CA PHE A 131 6.87 -7.94 -7.07
C PHE A 131 6.11 -9.04 -7.80
N GLU A 132 4.83 -8.83 -7.98
CA GLU A 132 3.95 -9.78 -8.66
C GLU A 132 2.70 -9.07 -9.21
N ALA A 133 2.27 -9.46 -10.40
CA ALA A 133 1.03 -8.97 -10.98
C ALA A 133 -0.20 -9.52 -10.23
N PRO A 134 -1.25 -8.72 -10.04
CA PRO A 134 -2.48 -9.18 -9.43
C PRO A 134 -3.19 -10.17 -10.37
N THR A 135 -3.34 -11.41 -9.93
CA THR A 135 -4.14 -12.42 -10.64
C THR A 135 -5.43 -12.70 -9.88
N THR A 136 -6.48 -13.06 -10.62
CA THR A 136 -7.77 -13.43 -10.00
C THR A 136 -7.61 -14.54 -8.96
N ARG A 137 -6.74 -15.52 -9.22
CA ARG A 137 -6.44 -16.62 -8.28
C ARG A 137 -5.81 -16.09 -6.99
N MET A 138 -4.86 -15.14 -7.09
CA MET A 138 -4.20 -14.54 -5.92
C MET A 138 -5.20 -13.72 -5.11
N LEU A 139 -5.98 -12.86 -5.75
CA LEU A 139 -6.99 -12.03 -5.10
C LEU A 139 -8.03 -12.90 -4.38
N ALA A 140 -8.58 -13.91 -5.06
CA ALA A 140 -9.53 -14.85 -4.47
C ALA A 140 -8.94 -15.57 -3.24
N ARG A 141 -7.68 -15.99 -3.30
CA ARG A 141 -7.01 -16.63 -2.17
C ARG A 141 -6.88 -15.72 -0.96
N ILE A 142 -6.58 -14.44 -1.16
CA ILE A 142 -6.47 -13.46 -0.08
C ILE A 142 -7.85 -13.18 0.53
N LEU A 143 -8.85 -12.93 -0.30
CA LEU A 143 -10.22 -12.67 0.15
C LEU A 143 -10.83 -13.86 0.91
N ARG A 144 -10.56 -15.10 0.47
CA ARG A 144 -11.00 -16.31 1.18
C ARG A 144 -10.41 -16.44 2.59
N ARG A 145 -9.29 -15.80 2.87
CA ARG A 145 -8.70 -15.72 4.22
C ARG A 145 -9.31 -14.60 5.07
N GLY A 146 -10.32 -13.90 4.55
CA GLY A 146 -10.93 -12.77 5.22
C GLY A 146 -10.07 -11.51 5.25
N THR A 147 -9.06 -11.41 4.37
CA THR A 147 -8.14 -10.26 4.35
C THR A 147 -8.60 -9.24 3.31
N PRO A 148 -8.92 -8.01 3.70
CA PRO A 148 -9.24 -6.93 2.78
C PRO A 148 -8.05 -6.56 1.88
N ILE A 149 -8.35 -6.11 0.67
CA ILE A 149 -7.37 -5.68 -0.31
C ILE A 149 -7.68 -4.24 -0.71
N LEU A 150 -6.71 -3.35 -0.60
CA LEU A 150 -6.75 -2.01 -1.19
C LEU A 150 -6.06 -2.04 -2.56
N VAL A 151 -6.69 -1.45 -3.56
CA VAL A 151 -6.17 -1.41 -4.93
C VAL A 151 -6.10 0.03 -5.40
N GLY A 152 -4.93 0.45 -5.86
CA GLY A 152 -4.77 1.70 -6.60
C GLY A 152 -5.15 1.48 -8.06
N LEU A 153 -6.13 2.23 -8.54
CA LEU A 153 -6.54 2.22 -9.94
C LEU A 153 -6.17 3.54 -10.60
N SER A 154 -5.69 3.46 -11.84
CA SER A 154 -5.54 4.65 -12.68
C SER A 154 -6.88 4.93 -13.35
N ALA A 155 -7.39 6.15 -13.17
CA ALA A 155 -8.63 6.62 -13.80
C ALA A 155 -8.37 7.28 -15.18
N THR A 156 -7.24 6.99 -15.83
CA THR A 156 -6.99 7.44 -17.21
C THR A 156 -7.80 6.57 -18.17
N TYR A 157 -8.79 7.18 -18.78
CA TYR A 157 -9.54 6.64 -19.91
C TYR A 157 -8.89 7.09 -21.21
#